data_04a7ab8f0b1fb0506d07c91047f5b05f
#
_entry.id   04a7ab8f0b1fb0506d07c91047f5b05f
#
_cell.length_a   1.000
_cell.length_b   1.000
_cell.length_c   1.000
_cell.angle_alpha   90.00
_cell.angle_beta   90.00
_cell.angle_gamma   90.00
#
_symmetry.space_group_name_H-M   'P 1'
#
loop_
_entity.id
_entity.type
_entity.pdbx_description
1 polymer ?
#
loop_
_entity_poly.entity_id
_entity_poly.type
_entity_poly.pdbx_seq_one_letter_code
_entity_poly.pdbx_strand_id
1 'polypeptide(L)'
;MNKMFSCIGVLLLPVLLLAQPAPQHDLHFKQLATAWDEAIPLGNATVGALIWQKGNHLRFSLDRSDIWDLRPLKGLHRKEFSYQWIEEQVNKKDYKPVQEYFDDPYNKEPAPSKIPAGALEFNMPANAKVKSVRLILATAVCKVQWENGMLLQTFVHATKPAGWFRFENVSENILPQLIAPP
;
A
#
# COMPACT_ATOMS: atom_id res chain seq x y z
N MET A 1 -24.22 66.93 15.93
CA MET A 1 -23.53 66.41 14.76
C MET A 1 -22.94 65.04 15.18
N ASN A 2 -23.75 63.97 15.08
CA ASN A 2 -23.33 62.58 15.46
C ASN A 2 -22.79 61.86 14.23
N LYS A 3 -21.50 61.51 14.26
CA LYS A 3 -20.89 60.66 13.23
C LYS A 3 -21.12 59.21 13.63
N MET A 4 -22.02 58.55 12.93
CA MET A 4 -22.18 57.08 12.98
C MET A 4 -20.99 56.43 12.24
N PHE A 5 -20.11 55.77 12.98
CA PHE A 5 -19.10 54.86 12.41
C PHE A 5 -19.77 53.51 12.09
N SER A 6 -19.95 53.23 10.79
CA SER A 6 -20.42 51.96 10.31
C SER A 6 -19.23 50.99 10.26
N CYS A 7 -19.13 50.05 11.19
CA CYS A 7 -18.18 48.95 11.14
C CYS A 7 -18.71 47.89 10.15
N ILE A 8 -18.14 47.86 8.95
CA ILE A 8 -18.34 46.73 8.01
C ILE A 8 -17.46 45.59 8.51
N GLY A 9 -18.08 44.64 9.21
CA GLY A 9 -17.42 43.38 9.55
C GLY A 9 -17.25 42.50 8.31
N VAL A 10 -16.04 42.41 7.80
CA VAL A 10 -15.70 41.40 6.75
C VAL A 10 -15.71 40.05 7.39
N LEU A 11 -16.75 39.27 7.14
CA LEU A 11 -16.82 37.85 7.52
C LEU A 11 -15.87 37.06 6.59
N LEU A 12 -14.65 36.79 7.07
CA LEU A 12 -13.73 35.83 6.45
C LEU A 12 -14.27 34.42 6.70
N LEU A 13 -15.12 33.91 5.79
CA LEU A 13 -15.45 32.50 5.73
C LEU A 13 -14.17 31.75 5.34
N PRO A 14 -13.72 30.74 6.14
CA PRO A 14 -12.64 29.86 5.70
C PRO A 14 -13.15 29.05 4.52
N VAL A 15 -12.73 29.42 3.32
CA VAL A 15 -12.89 28.57 2.15
C VAL A 15 -11.96 27.39 2.37
N LEU A 16 -12.50 26.26 2.82
CA LEU A 16 -11.80 24.98 2.83
C LEU A 16 -11.56 24.59 1.37
N LEU A 17 -10.47 25.08 0.82
CA LEU A 17 -9.93 24.60 -0.45
C LEU A 17 -9.44 23.17 -0.20
N LEU A 18 -10.31 22.19 -0.39
CA LEU A 18 -9.92 20.79 -0.54
C LEU A 18 -9.14 20.72 -1.85
N ALA A 19 -7.83 20.96 -1.78
CA ALA A 19 -6.94 20.82 -2.92
C ALA A 19 -6.85 19.34 -3.28
N GLN A 20 -7.68 18.89 -4.21
CA GLN A 20 -7.54 17.56 -4.78
C GLN A 20 -6.33 17.52 -5.72
N PRO A 21 -5.57 16.42 -5.76
CA PRO A 21 -4.48 16.25 -6.70
C PRO A 21 -4.98 16.47 -8.14
N ALA A 22 -4.26 17.28 -8.88
CA ALA A 22 -4.58 17.50 -10.29
C ALA A 22 -4.32 16.21 -11.11
N PRO A 23 -5.07 15.97 -12.22
CA PRO A 23 -4.92 14.76 -13.02
C PRO A 23 -3.52 14.50 -13.58
N GLN A 24 -2.70 15.53 -13.70
CA GLN A 24 -1.29 15.40 -14.12
C GLN A 24 -0.41 14.65 -13.13
N HIS A 25 -0.86 14.49 -11.90
CA HIS A 25 -0.15 13.73 -10.86
C HIS A 25 -0.59 12.26 -10.80
N ASP A 26 -1.60 11.86 -11.57
CA ASP A 26 -2.00 10.47 -11.64
C ASP A 26 -0.85 9.58 -12.12
N LEU A 27 -0.77 8.39 -11.58
CA LEU A 27 0.24 7.43 -12.03
C LEU A 27 -0.27 6.68 -13.27
N HIS A 28 0.58 6.61 -14.29
CA HIS A 28 0.27 5.94 -15.56
C HIS A 28 1.35 4.92 -15.90
N PHE A 29 0.92 3.69 -16.20
CA PHE A 29 1.80 2.61 -16.61
C PHE A 29 1.25 1.90 -17.85
N LYS A 30 2.12 1.34 -18.68
CA LYS A 30 1.75 0.57 -19.88
C LYS A 30 1.41 -0.88 -19.54
N GLN A 31 1.84 -1.37 -18.39
CA GLN A 31 1.67 -2.76 -17.93
C GLN A 31 1.58 -2.80 -16.42
N LEU A 32 1.10 -3.91 -15.86
CA LEU A 32 1.24 -4.20 -14.45
C LEU A 32 2.68 -4.59 -14.14
N ALA A 33 3.16 -4.24 -12.95
CA ALA A 33 4.42 -4.77 -12.45
C ALA A 33 4.36 -6.30 -12.32
N THR A 34 5.50 -6.96 -12.48
CA THR A 34 5.64 -8.40 -12.30
C THR A 34 6.34 -8.76 -10.98
N ALA A 35 6.80 -7.74 -10.24
CA ALA A 35 7.37 -7.84 -8.91
C ALA A 35 6.49 -7.08 -7.91
N TRP A 36 6.40 -7.57 -6.69
CA TRP A 36 5.50 -7.02 -5.67
C TRP A 36 5.93 -5.62 -5.19
N ASP A 37 7.21 -5.34 -5.17
CA ASP A 37 7.82 -4.08 -4.74
C ASP A 37 7.63 -2.93 -5.75
N GLU A 38 7.24 -3.25 -6.98
CA GLU A 38 6.86 -2.30 -8.03
C GLU A 38 5.33 -2.16 -8.19
N ALA A 39 4.55 -2.84 -7.34
CA ALA A 39 3.09 -2.93 -7.46
C ALA A 39 2.38 -1.60 -7.18
N ILE A 40 1.14 -1.46 -7.68
CA ILE A 40 0.28 -0.31 -7.39
C ILE A 40 -0.24 -0.42 -5.95
N PRO A 41 0.09 0.52 -5.05
CA PRO A 41 -0.40 0.51 -3.68
C PRO A 41 -1.79 1.15 -3.57
N LEU A 42 -2.69 0.46 -2.86
CA LEU A 42 -3.95 1.00 -2.37
C LEU A 42 -4.07 0.76 -0.88
N GLY A 43 -4.62 1.72 -0.12
CA GLY A 43 -4.78 1.52 1.31
C GLY A 43 -5.40 2.70 2.05
N ASN A 44 -5.76 2.45 3.32
CA ASN A 44 -6.37 3.43 4.22
C ASN A 44 -5.78 3.39 5.64
N ALA A 45 -4.52 3.01 5.81
CA ALA A 45 -3.82 2.76 7.07
C ALA A 45 -4.30 1.51 7.85
N THR A 46 -5.52 1.00 7.65
CA THR A 46 -6.01 -0.24 8.30
C THR A 46 -5.83 -1.45 7.39
N VAL A 47 -6.19 -1.31 6.12
CA VAL A 47 -6.08 -2.34 5.09
C VAL A 47 -5.28 -1.81 3.92
N GLY A 48 -4.39 -2.61 3.40
CA GLY A 48 -3.61 -2.34 2.20
C GLY A 48 -3.75 -3.44 1.15
N ALA A 49 -3.54 -3.07 -0.10
CA ALA A 49 -3.44 -3.99 -1.21
C ALA A 49 -2.36 -3.53 -2.19
N LEU A 50 -1.55 -4.46 -2.66
CA LEU A 50 -0.61 -4.25 -3.76
C LEU A 50 -1.13 -4.98 -5.00
N ILE A 51 -1.34 -4.24 -6.09
CA ILE A 51 -1.89 -4.78 -7.34
C ILE A 51 -0.77 -4.99 -8.33
N TRP A 52 -0.58 -6.24 -8.76
CA TRP A 52 0.48 -6.64 -9.67
C TRP A 52 0.13 -7.93 -10.42
N GLN A 53 0.97 -8.34 -11.36
CA GLN A 53 0.80 -9.54 -12.16
C GLN A 53 1.79 -10.62 -11.72
N LYS A 54 1.28 -11.76 -11.24
CA LYS A 54 2.07 -12.93 -10.89
C LYS A 54 1.83 -14.05 -11.92
N GLY A 55 2.74 -14.19 -12.88
CA GLY A 55 2.51 -15.12 -13.99
C GLY A 55 1.24 -14.73 -14.77
N ASN A 56 0.28 -15.67 -14.87
CA ASN A 56 -1.01 -15.40 -15.52
C ASN A 56 -2.11 -14.92 -14.56
N HIS A 57 -1.76 -14.50 -13.35
CA HIS A 57 -2.72 -14.05 -12.36
C HIS A 57 -2.59 -12.53 -12.13
N LEU A 58 -3.74 -11.85 -12.08
CA LEU A 58 -3.82 -10.56 -11.43
C LEU A 58 -3.87 -10.81 -9.93
N ARG A 59 -2.90 -10.27 -9.19
CA ARG A 59 -2.76 -10.49 -7.75
C ARG A 59 -2.98 -9.21 -6.98
N PHE A 60 -3.76 -9.32 -5.91
CA PHE A 60 -3.88 -8.35 -4.84
C PHE A 60 -3.19 -8.94 -3.61
N SER A 61 -1.97 -8.54 -3.34
CA SER A 61 -1.32 -8.88 -2.08
C SER A 61 -1.93 -8.03 -0.97
N LEU A 62 -2.49 -8.68 0.04
CA LEU A 62 -3.28 -8.01 1.09
C LEU A 62 -2.45 -7.82 2.34
N ASP A 63 -2.73 -6.72 3.03
CA ASP A 63 -2.15 -6.41 4.33
C ASP A 63 -3.17 -5.79 5.28
N ARG A 64 -2.96 -5.99 6.59
CA ARG A 64 -3.68 -5.29 7.65
C ARG A 64 -2.69 -4.79 8.70
N SER A 65 -2.88 -3.57 9.15
CA SER A 65 -1.96 -2.92 10.09
C SER A 65 -1.85 -3.62 11.45
N ASP A 66 -2.86 -4.40 11.84
CA ASP A 66 -2.97 -5.07 13.14
C ASP A 66 -2.53 -6.55 13.13
N ILE A 67 -2.04 -7.07 12.00
CA ILE A 67 -1.55 -8.46 11.94
C ILE A 67 -0.05 -8.50 12.19
N TRP A 68 0.32 -8.93 13.39
CA TRP A 68 1.71 -9.03 13.85
C TRP A 68 2.00 -10.36 14.52
N ASP A 69 3.20 -10.89 14.32
CA ASP A 69 3.76 -11.88 15.21
C ASP A 69 4.22 -11.16 16.48
N LEU A 70 3.62 -11.51 17.60
CA LEU A 70 3.92 -10.87 18.89
C LEU A 70 4.86 -11.72 19.76
N ARG A 71 5.44 -12.78 19.21
CA ARG A 71 6.42 -13.58 19.97
C ARG A 71 7.62 -12.72 20.31
N PRO A 72 8.03 -12.67 21.59
CA PRO A 72 9.14 -11.82 22.00
C PRO A 72 10.46 -12.30 21.39
N LEU A 73 11.26 -11.36 20.91
CA LEU A 73 12.62 -11.65 20.48
C LEU A 73 13.46 -12.07 21.68
N LYS A 74 14.15 -13.19 21.58
CA LYS A 74 15.08 -13.64 22.61
C LYS A 74 16.27 -12.68 22.73
N GLY A 75 16.67 -12.40 23.93
CA GLY A 75 17.86 -11.60 24.21
C GLY A 75 17.66 -10.08 24.15
N LEU A 76 16.41 -9.58 24.17
CA LEU A 76 16.10 -8.13 24.23
C LEU A 76 16.77 -7.39 25.42
N HIS A 77 17.14 -8.10 26.49
CA HIS A 77 17.76 -7.50 27.69
C HIS A 77 19.28 -7.44 27.63
N ARG A 78 19.87 -7.69 26.47
CA ARG A 78 21.33 -7.54 26.30
C ARG A 78 21.71 -6.07 26.30
N LYS A 79 22.92 -5.76 26.82
CA LYS A 79 23.47 -4.39 26.79
C LYS A 79 23.69 -3.87 25.37
N GLU A 80 23.88 -4.78 24.40
CA GLU A 80 24.01 -4.48 22.97
C GLU A 80 22.72 -3.92 22.36
N PHE A 81 21.54 -4.18 22.97
CA PHE A 81 20.27 -3.60 22.57
C PHE A 81 20.15 -2.14 23.05
N SER A 82 21.12 -1.30 22.74
CA SER A 82 21.11 0.12 23.06
C SER A 82 21.60 0.94 21.87
N TYR A 83 21.03 2.12 21.72
CA TYR A 83 21.45 3.07 20.69
C TYR A 83 22.94 3.42 20.81
N GLN A 84 23.40 3.63 22.03
CA GLN A 84 24.80 3.97 22.31
C GLN A 84 25.75 2.88 21.81
N TRP A 85 25.43 1.61 22.04
CA TRP A 85 26.27 0.51 21.58
C TRP A 85 26.31 0.45 20.04
N ILE A 86 25.17 0.67 19.35
CA ILE A 86 25.11 0.73 17.89
C ILE A 86 25.97 1.88 17.36
N GLU A 87 25.86 3.06 17.95
CA GLU A 87 26.65 4.23 17.59
C GLU A 87 28.14 3.97 17.73
N GLU A 88 28.57 3.29 18.80
CA GLU A 88 29.97 2.90 19.00
C GLU A 88 30.49 1.97 17.87
N GLN A 89 29.66 0.98 17.42
CA GLN A 89 30.08 0.11 16.32
C GLN A 89 30.13 0.87 14.98
N VAL A 90 29.15 1.74 14.73
CA VAL A 90 29.13 2.59 13.53
C VAL A 90 30.38 3.49 13.48
N ASN A 91 30.74 4.11 14.60
CA ASN A 91 31.93 4.96 14.68
C ASN A 91 33.24 4.18 14.45
N LYS A 92 33.27 2.91 14.86
CA LYS A 92 34.39 1.98 14.57
C LYS A 92 34.36 1.46 13.14
N LYS A 93 33.29 1.73 12.36
CA LYS A 93 33.01 1.15 11.02
C LYS A 93 32.92 -0.38 11.04
N ASP A 94 32.54 -0.96 12.18
CA ASP A 94 32.36 -2.39 12.37
C ASP A 94 30.86 -2.71 12.43
N TYR A 95 30.26 -2.98 11.28
CA TYR A 95 28.83 -3.25 11.16
C TYR A 95 28.48 -4.72 11.40
N LYS A 96 29.47 -5.62 11.38
CA LYS A 96 29.20 -7.05 11.50
C LYS A 96 28.53 -7.44 12.82
N PRO A 97 28.97 -6.96 14.01
CA PRO A 97 28.26 -7.25 15.25
C PRO A 97 26.85 -6.69 15.29
N VAL A 98 26.59 -5.54 14.62
CA VAL A 98 25.23 -4.98 14.54
C VAL A 98 24.31 -5.93 13.77
N GLN A 99 24.74 -6.44 12.63
CA GLN A 99 23.98 -7.41 11.84
C GLN A 99 23.74 -8.72 12.59
N GLU A 100 24.76 -9.25 13.25
CA GLU A 100 24.66 -10.48 14.04
C GLU A 100 23.65 -10.38 15.19
N TYR A 101 23.48 -9.20 15.81
CA TYR A 101 22.55 -9.01 16.92
C TYR A 101 21.16 -8.54 16.49
N PHE A 102 21.04 -7.80 15.40
CA PHE A 102 19.77 -7.17 15.02
C PHE A 102 19.12 -7.77 13.76
N ASP A 103 19.90 -8.29 12.81
CA ASP A 103 19.36 -8.85 11.57
C ASP A 103 19.28 -10.39 11.61
N ASP A 104 20.36 -11.05 12.03
CA ASP A 104 20.45 -12.51 12.02
C ASP A 104 19.36 -13.23 12.81
N PRO A 105 18.91 -12.75 13.99
CA PRO A 105 17.86 -13.43 14.74
C PRO A 105 16.54 -13.52 13.97
N TYR A 106 16.18 -12.53 13.14
CA TYR A 106 14.98 -12.54 12.31
C TYR A 106 15.02 -13.61 11.21
N ASN A 107 16.20 -14.05 10.81
CA ASN A 107 16.37 -15.13 9.84
C ASN A 107 16.35 -16.52 10.48
N LYS A 108 16.55 -16.63 11.78
CA LYS A 108 16.75 -17.90 12.50
C LYS A 108 15.61 -18.27 13.44
N GLU A 109 14.97 -17.26 14.04
CA GLU A 109 13.94 -17.46 15.05
C GLU A 109 12.72 -16.59 14.82
N PRO A 110 11.52 -17.04 15.21
CA PRO A 110 10.35 -16.20 15.24
C PRO A 110 10.56 -14.99 16.14
N ALA A 111 10.24 -13.80 15.64
CA ALA A 111 10.39 -12.55 16.36
C ALA A 111 9.22 -11.62 16.00
N PRO A 112 8.97 -10.54 16.77
CA PRO A 112 7.93 -9.58 16.42
C PRO A 112 8.12 -9.07 15.00
N SER A 113 7.18 -9.39 14.13
CA SER A 113 7.24 -9.02 12.71
C SER A 113 5.85 -8.85 12.13
N LYS A 114 5.75 -8.08 11.07
CA LYS A 114 4.54 -7.92 10.30
C LYS A 114 4.22 -9.22 9.54
N ILE A 115 2.98 -9.69 9.67
CA ILE A 115 2.51 -10.88 8.95
C ILE A 115 1.66 -10.42 7.77
N PRO A 116 1.88 -10.93 6.54
CA PRO A 116 1.03 -10.63 5.41
C PRO A 116 -0.36 -11.26 5.60
N ALA A 117 -1.41 -10.56 5.14
CA ALA A 117 -2.80 -11.05 5.24
C ALA A 117 -3.17 -12.09 4.16
N GLY A 118 -2.23 -12.44 3.28
CA GLY A 118 -2.48 -13.31 2.13
C GLY A 118 -2.73 -12.53 0.85
N ALA A 119 -3.46 -13.12 -0.08
CA ALA A 119 -3.76 -12.46 -1.35
C ALA A 119 -5.11 -12.91 -1.94
N LEU A 120 -5.64 -12.08 -2.85
CA LEU A 120 -6.64 -12.49 -3.84
C LEU A 120 -5.95 -12.62 -5.19
N GLU A 121 -6.13 -13.74 -5.85
CA GLU A 121 -5.65 -13.98 -7.21
C GLU A 121 -6.83 -14.21 -8.16
N PHE A 122 -6.76 -13.56 -9.31
CA PHE A 122 -7.71 -13.72 -10.40
C PHE A 122 -6.98 -14.38 -11.57
N ASN A 123 -7.45 -15.54 -11.98
CA ASN A 123 -6.91 -16.19 -13.18
C ASN A 123 -7.36 -15.41 -14.40
N MET A 124 -6.40 -14.84 -15.13
CA MET A 124 -6.69 -14.02 -16.30
C MET A 124 -6.72 -14.88 -17.57
N PRO A 125 -7.58 -14.56 -18.55
CA PRO A 125 -7.56 -15.21 -19.85
C PRO A 125 -6.17 -15.16 -20.47
N ALA A 126 -5.75 -16.21 -21.16
CA ALA A 126 -4.39 -16.36 -21.72
C ALA A 126 -4.02 -15.22 -22.70
N ASN A 127 -5.01 -14.59 -23.33
CA ASN A 127 -4.86 -13.45 -24.25
C ASN A 127 -5.09 -12.08 -23.60
N ALA A 128 -5.24 -12.02 -22.27
CA ALA A 128 -5.50 -10.79 -21.54
C ALA A 128 -4.21 -9.95 -21.40
N LYS A 129 -3.87 -9.21 -22.46
CA LYS A 129 -2.74 -8.31 -22.46
C LYS A 129 -3.14 -6.94 -21.94
N VAL A 130 -2.43 -6.44 -20.90
CA VAL A 130 -2.67 -5.12 -20.33
C VAL A 130 -2.32 -4.04 -21.34
N LYS A 131 -3.25 -3.10 -21.55
CA LYS A 131 -3.10 -1.92 -22.38
C LYS A 131 -2.63 -0.71 -21.60
N SER A 132 -3.20 -0.51 -20.41
CA SER A 132 -2.86 0.61 -19.54
C SER A 132 -3.26 0.36 -18.10
N VAL A 133 -2.50 0.95 -17.17
CA VAL A 133 -2.82 1.01 -15.76
C VAL A 133 -2.81 2.48 -15.34
N ARG A 134 -3.82 2.92 -14.60
CA ARG A 134 -3.90 4.27 -14.07
C ARG A 134 -4.33 4.26 -12.62
N LEU A 135 -3.59 4.92 -11.75
CA LEU A 135 -4.02 5.26 -10.39
C LEU A 135 -4.42 6.74 -10.37
N ILE A 136 -5.72 7.00 -10.18
CA ILE A 136 -6.30 8.34 -10.10
C ILE A 136 -6.16 8.82 -8.67
N LEU A 137 -5.24 9.73 -8.41
CA LEU A 137 -4.92 10.16 -7.04
C LEU A 137 -6.08 10.89 -6.35
N ALA A 138 -6.85 11.67 -7.10
CA ALA A 138 -7.99 12.42 -6.56
C ALA A 138 -9.09 11.53 -5.94
N THR A 139 -9.22 10.29 -6.41
CA THR A 139 -10.27 9.35 -5.98
C THR A 139 -9.72 8.05 -5.40
N ALA A 140 -8.39 7.87 -5.43
CA ALA A 140 -7.70 6.64 -5.06
C ALA A 140 -8.21 5.39 -5.80
N VAL A 141 -8.73 5.56 -7.03
CA VAL A 141 -9.21 4.46 -7.88
C VAL A 141 -8.11 4.01 -8.82
N CYS A 142 -7.76 2.74 -8.74
CA CYS A 142 -6.91 2.10 -9.75
C CYS A 142 -7.78 1.53 -10.87
N LYS A 143 -7.38 1.81 -12.12
CA LYS A 143 -7.99 1.26 -13.35
C LYS A 143 -6.96 0.47 -14.11
N VAL A 144 -7.31 -0.77 -14.47
CA VAL A 144 -6.51 -1.61 -15.38
C VAL A 144 -7.36 -1.89 -16.61
N GLN A 145 -6.85 -1.55 -17.77
CA GLN A 145 -7.51 -1.80 -19.06
C GLN A 145 -6.70 -2.81 -19.86
N TRP A 146 -7.38 -3.79 -20.45
CA TRP A 146 -6.77 -4.79 -21.33
C TRP A 146 -7.09 -4.50 -22.81
N GLU A 147 -6.28 -5.05 -23.72
CA GLU A 147 -6.43 -4.87 -25.17
C GLU A 147 -7.76 -5.45 -25.70
N ASN A 148 -8.29 -6.49 -25.05
CA ASN A 148 -9.58 -7.10 -25.37
C ASN A 148 -10.81 -6.28 -24.92
N GLY A 149 -10.60 -5.08 -24.37
CA GLY A 149 -11.65 -4.18 -23.89
C GLY A 149 -12.08 -4.42 -22.43
N MET A 150 -11.58 -5.43 -21.77
CA MET A 150 -11.85 -5.67 -20.33
C MET A 150 -11.31 -4.51 -19.51
N LEU A 151 -12.04 -4.13 -18.46
CA LEU A 151 -11.68 -3.07 -17.52
C LEU A 151 -11.84 -3.55 -16.08
N LEU A 152 -10.84 -3.33 -15.26
CA LEU A 152 -10.92 -3.40 -13.81
C LEU A 152 -10.95 -2.00 -13.23
N GLN A 153 -11.84 -1.77 -12.27
CA GLN A 153 -11.82 -0.63 -11.35
C GLN A 153 -11.73 -1.17 -9.92
N THR A 154 -10.81 -0.64 -9.14
CA THR A 154 -10.60 -1.08 -7.75
C THR A 154 -10.11 0.04 -6.86
N PHE A 155 -10.51 0.00 -5.59
CA PHE A 155 -10.09 0.95 -4.56
C PHE A 155 -10.22 0.33 -3.16
N VAL A 156 -9.53 0.89 -2.19
CA VAL A 156 -9.74 0.64 -0.76
C VAL A 156 -10.59 1.77 -0.20
N HIS A 157 -11.63 1.44 0.56
CA HIS A 157 -12.54 2.43 1.14
C HIS A 157 -11.81 3.32 2.15
N ALA A 158 -12.01 4.64 2.09
CA ALA A 158 -11.23 5.61 2.86
C ALA A 158 -11.25 5.39 4.39
N THR A 159 -12.38 4.92 4.95
CA THR A 159 -12.58 4.82 6.41
C THR A 159 -13.02 3.44 6.90
N LYS A 160 -13.27 2.48 5.99
CA LYS A 160 -13.68 1.11 6.34
C LYS A 160 -12.59 0.12 5.95
N PRO A 161 -12.36 -0.96 6.70
CA PRO A 161 -11.38 -1.98 6.35
C PRO A 161 -11.92 -2.88 5.22
N ALA A 162 -12.21 -2.29 4.06
CA ALA A 162 -12.80 -2.97 2.91
C ALA A 162 -12.21 -2.44 1.60
N GLY A 163 -11.92 -3.35 0.69
CA GLY A 163 -11.58 -3.04 -0.69
C GLY A 163 -12.71 -3.47 -1.64
N TRP A 164 -12.75 -2.85 -2.80
CA TRP A 164 -13.72 -3.12 -3.85
C TRP A 164 -13.01 -3.35 -5.17
N PHE A 165 -13.55 -4.27 -5.96
CA PHE A 165 -13.14 -4.48 -7.33
C PHE A 165 -14.36 -4.72 -8.22
N ARG A 166 -14.30 -4.22 -9.44
CA ARG A 166 -15.32 -4.39 -10.45
C ARG A 166 -14.67 -4.65 -11.80
N PHE A 167 -15.01 -5.78 -12.39
CA PHE A 167 -14.65 -6.07 -13.78
C PHE A 167 -15.82 -5.71 -14.71
N GLU A 168 -15.50 -5.15 -15.86
CA GLU A 168 -16.42 -4.83 -16.95
C GLU A 168 -15.94 -5.48 -18.25
N ASN A 169 -16.87 -5.77 -19.13
CA ASN A 169 -16.61 -6.37 -20.44
C ASN A 169 -15.85 -7.72 -20.33
N VAL A 170 -16.23 -8.53 -19.39
CA VAL A 170 -15.68 -9.87 -19.21
C VAL A 170 -16.46 -10.87 -20.06
N SER A 171 -15.76 -11.77 -20.75
CA SER A 171 -16.37 -12.87 -21.52
C SER A 171 -16.65 -14.11 -20.67
N GLU A 172 -15.98 -14.22 -19.53
CA GLU A 172 -16.06 -15.35 -18.59
C GLU A 172 -16.15 -14.84 -17.16
N ASN A 173 -16.66 -15.66 -16.24
CA ASN A 173 -16.67 -15.33 -14.83
C ASN A 173 -15.24 -15.33 -14.26
N ILE A 174 -14.72 -14.17 -13.94
CA ILE A 174 -13.44 -13.97 -13.27
C ILE A 174 -13.70 -13.97 -11.76
N LEU A 175 -13.47 -15.10 -11.11
CA LEU A 175 -13.64 -15.23 -9.67
C LEU A 175 -12.30 -15.15 -8.93
N PRO A 176 -12.26 -14.46 -7.77
CA PRO A 176 -11.06 -14.44 -6.95
C PRO A 176 -10.82 -15.77 -6.25
N GLN A 177 -9.56 -16.15 -6.14
CA GLN A 177 -9.10 -17.21 -5.25
C GLN A 177 -8.39 -16.57 -4.06
N LEU A 178 -8.77 -16.98 -2.86
CA LEU A 178 -8.07 -16.56 -1.65
C LEU A 178 -6.81 -17.41 -1.48
N ILE A 179 -5.67 -16.75 -1.41
CA ILE A 179 -4.37 -17.39 -1.19
C ILE A 179 -3.93 -17.09 0.22
N ALA A 180 -3.73 -18.14 1.02
CA ALA A 180 -3.19 -18.00 2.37
C ALA A 180 -1.75 -17.43 2.31
N PRO A 181 -1.30 -16.70 3.35
CA PRO A 181 0.10 -16.35 3.49
C PRO A 181 0.96 -17.61 3.60
N PRO A 182 2.24 -17.55 3.18
CA PRO A 182 3.17 -18.67 3.27
C PRO A 182 3.48 -19.07 4.71
#